data_a1ea7e6e6878209e150c74da19a5aa02
#
_entry.id   a1ea7e6e6878209e150c74da19a5aa02
#
_cell.length_a   1.000
_cell.length_b   1.000
_cell.length_c   1.000
_cell.angle_alpha   90.00
_cell.angle_beta   90.00
_cell.angle_gamma   90.00
#
_symmetry.space_group_name_H-M   'P 1'
#
loop_
_entity.id
_entity.type
_entity.pdbx_description
1 polymer ?
#
loop_
_entity_poly.entity_id
_entity_poly.type
_entity_poly.pdbx_seq_one_letter_code
_entity_poly.pdbx_strand_id
1 'polypeptide(L)'
;MLLLRGNRVLRDYEVSLGPNPKGAKRRNGDGRTPEGRYLLDWRIGENQSRFHRAIHISYPNDWDREFARGAGIEPGGGVMIHGLPENESWVSEAHLEFDWTNGCIAVTSDEMEEIWELVDDGTPIEIRP
;
A
#
# COMPACT_ATOMS: atom_id res chain seq x y z
N MET A 1 -6.94 7.18 -3.45
CA MET A 1 -6.06 7.57 -2.31
C MET A 1 -5.87 9.08 -2.34
N LEU A 2 -6.00 9.75 -1.20
CA LEU A 2 -5.83 11.20 -1.12
C LEU A 2 -4.47 11.55 -0.51
N LEU A 3 -3.78 12.50 -1.10
CA LEU A 3 -2.60 13.13 -0.52
C LEU A 3 -3.02 14.47 0.06
N LEU A 4 -2.78 14.64 1.36
CA LEU A 4 -3.24 15.79 2.12
C LEU A 4 -2.08 16.62 2.67
N ARG A 5 -2.30 17.94 2.76
CA ARG A 5 -1.51 18.83 3.60
C ARG A 5 -2.46 19.48 4.60
N GLY A 6 -2.40 19.04 5.87
CA GLY A 6 -3.45 19.34 6.84
C GLY A 6 -4.81 18.80 6.35
N ASN A 7 -5.79 19.67 6.22
CA ASN A 7 -7.13 19.32 5.69
C ASN A 7 -7.28 19.57 4.19
N ARG A 8 -6.22 20.02 3.51
CA ARG A 8 -6.26 20.33 2.09
C ARG A 8 -5.87 19.13 1.27
N VAL A 9 -6.71 18.74 0.31
CA VAL A 9 -6.40 17.71 -0.69
C VAL A 9 -5.46 18.30 -1.73
N LEU A 10 -4.24 17.76 -1.82
CA LEU A 10 -3.25 18.12 -2.84
C LEU A 10 -3.43 17.29 -4.09
N ARG A 11 -3.69 15.99 -3.94
CA ARG A 11 -3.83 15.01 -5.04
C ARG A 11 -4.86 13.96 -4.67
N ASP A 12 -5.48 13.41 -5.68
CA ASP A 12 -6.35 12.24 -5.61
C ASP A 12 -5.88 11.21 -6.62
N TYR A 13 -5.55 10.01 -6.13
CA TYR A 13 -5.04 8.92 -6.96
C TYR A 13 -6.05 7.77 -6.99
N GLU A 14 -6.37 7.28 -8.16
CA GLU A 14 -7.03 5.98 -8.29
C GLU A 14 -6.02 4.87 -7.97
N VAL A 15 -6.46 3.82 -7.31
CA VAL A 15 -5.57 2.76 -6.83
C VAL A 15 -6.13 1.38 -7.15
N SER A 16 -5.23 0.41 -7.30
CA SER A 16 -5.58 -1.01 -7.30
C SER A 16 -5.14 -1.65 -5.99
N LEU A 17 -5.91 -2.58 -5.51
CA LEU A 17 -5.70 -3.28 -4.24
C LEU A 17 -5.48 -4.79 -4.48
N GLY A 18 -5.70 -5.61 -3.48
CA GLY A 18 -5.67 -7.06 -3.57
C GLY A 18 -7.03 -7.67 -3.91
N PRO A 19 -7.10 -8.99 -4.09
CA PRO A 19 -8.32 -9.68 -4.52
C PRO A 19 -9.46 -9.63 -3.50
N ASN A 20 -9.17 -9.28 -2.26
CA ASN A 20 -10.16 -9.11 -1.19
C ASN A 20 -10.12 -7.66 -0.67
N PRO A 21 -10.54 -6.65 -1.46
CA PRO A 21 -10.34 -5.24 -1.12
C PRO A 21 -11.20 -4.76 0.04
N LYS A 22 -12.25 -5.48 0.38
CA LYS A 22 -13.15 -5.14 1.49
C LYS A 22 -12.75 -5.86 2.77
N GLY A 23 -12.70 -5.10 3.86
CA GLY A 23 -12.31 -5.61 5.18
C GLY A 23 -10.80 -5.50 5.43
N ALA A 24 -10.45 -5.38 6.70
CA ALA A 24 -9.09 -5.17 7.14
C ALA A 24 -8.24 -6.43 7.01
N LYS A 25 -6.98 -6.26 6.59
CA LYS A 25 -5.97 -7.32 6.67
C LYS A 25 -5.80 -7.79 8.10
N ARG A 26 -5.82 -9.12 8.29
CA ARG A 26 -5.66 -9.77 9.59
C ARG A 26 -4.57 -10.82 9.61
N ARG A 27 -4.33 -11.48 8.47
CA ARG A 27 -3.35 -12.56 8.38
C ARG A 27 -2.60 -12.55 7.06
N ASN A 28 -1.47 -13.24 7.08
CA ASN A 28 -0.65 -13.43 5.89
C ASN A 28 -1.44 -14.11 4.77
N GLY A 29 -1.32 -13.57 3.57
CA GLY A 29 -1.92 -14.16 2.38
C GLY A 29 -3.43 -13.98 2.24
N ASP A 30 -4.08 -13.12 3.02
CA ASP A 30 -5.53 -12.90 2.95
C ASP A 30 -5.98 -12.00 1.78
N GLY A 31 -5.03 -11.42 1.04
CA GLY A 31 -5.32 -10.56 -0.10
C GLY A 31 -5.98 -9.23 0.26
N ARG A 32 -5.87 -8.81 1.50
CA ARG A 32 -6.49 -7.61 2.04
C ARG A 32 -5.45 -6.54 2.34
N THR A 33 -5.91 -5.28 2.33
CA THR A 33 -5.15 -4.12 2.79
C THR A 33 -5.51 -3.84 4.26
N PRO A 34 -4.53 -3.45 5.10
CA PRO A 34 -4.84 -3.09 6.49
C PRO A 34 -5.76 -1.87 6.54
N GLU A 35 -6.54 -1.77 7.60
CA GLU A 35 -7.36 -0.60 7.92
C GLU A 35 -6.92 -0.05 9.27
N GLY A 36 -6.75 1.26 9.37
CA GLY A 36 -6.29 1.93 10.58
C GLY A 36 -5.25 3.00 10.29
N ARG A 37 -4.50 3.36 11.32
CA ARG A 37 -3.47 4.38 11.26
C ARG A 37 -2.09 3.74 11.29
N TYR A 38 -1.27 4.12 10.32
CA TYR A 38 0.09 3.61 10.15
C TYR A 38 1.02 4.76 9.79
N LEU A 39 2.30 4.44 9.62
CA LEU A 39 3.31 5.35 9.09
C LEU A 39 3.86 4.80 7.76
N LEU A 40 4.26 5.71 6.90
CA LEU A 40 5.10 5.39 5.75
C LEU A 40 6.55 5.46 6.25
N ASP A 41 7.11 4.33 6.66
CA ASP A 41 8.30 4.30 7.52
C ASP A 41 9.63 4.14 6.79
N TRP A 42 9.67 3.41 5.66
CA TRP A 42 10.87 3.28 4.84
C TRP A 42 10.50 3.03 3.37
N ARG A 43 11.46 3.12 2.49
CA ARG A 43 11.21 3.03 1.05
C ARG A 43 12.29 2.24 0.31
N ILE A 44 11.89 1.72 -0.86
CA ILE A 44 12.76 0.99 -1.79
C ILE A 44 12.83 1.77 -3.09
N GLY A 45 14.07 2.09 -3.53
CA GLY A 45 14.32 2.81 -4.77
C GLY A 45 14.19 1.94 -6.02
N GLU A 46 14.50 2.53 -7.17
CA GLU A 46 14.50 1.85 -8.46
C GLU A 46 15.40 0.61 -8.47
N ASN A 47 15.00 -0.39 -9.23
CA ASN A 47 15.77 -1.63 -9.46
C ASN A 47 16.07 -2.45 -8.19
N GLN A 48 15.40 -2.16 -7.08
CA GLN A 48 15.56 -2.89 -5.82
C GLN A 48 14.35 -3.76 -5.49
N SER A 49 13.31 -3.70 -6.29
CA SER A 49 12.13 -4.55 -6.19
C SER A 49 11.56 -4.83 -7.58
N ARG A 50 10.56 -5.71 -7.63
CA ARG A 50 9.78 -6.01 -8.84
C ARG A 50 9.00 -4.79 -9.35
N PHE A 51 8.64 -3.88 -8.47
CA PHE A 51 7.81 -2.71 -8.77
C PHE A 51 8.65 -1.44 -8.89
N HIS A 52 8.13 -0.50 -9.67
CA HIS A 52 8.71 0.83 -9.74
C HIS A 52 8.51 1.55 -8.41
N ARG A 53 9.58 1.69 -7.64
CA ARG A 53 9.62 2.27 -6.29
C ARG A 53 8.56 1.73 -5.35
N ALA A 54 8.82 1.71 -4.08
CA ALA A 54 7.87 1.29 -3.06
C ALA A 54 8.09 2.05 -1.75
N ILE A 55 7.00 2.37 -1.07
CA ILE A 55 7.02 2.97 0.26
C ILE A 55 6.29 2.03 1.21
N HIS A 56 6.96 1.58 2.27
CA HIS A 56 6.43 0.63 3.22
C HIS A 56 5.40 1.28 4.14
N ILE A 57 4.32 0.57 4.40
CA ILE A 57 3.30 0.90 5.40
C ILE A 57 3.59 0.09 6.65
N SER A 58 3.64 0.73 7.82
CA SER A 58 4.07 0.13 9.09
C SER A 58 3.08 -0.89 9.70
N TYR A 59 2.46 -1.70 8.84
CA TYR A 59 1.67 -2.87 9.24
C TYR A 59 2.59 -4.09 9.43
N PRO A 60 2.38 -4.93 10.43
CA PRO A 60 1.41 -4.82 11.51
C PRO A 60 1.85 -3.82 12.59
N ASN A 61 0.91 -3.06 13.15
CA ASN A 61 1.12 -2.27 14.35
C ASN A 61 0.90 -3.12 15.62
N ASP A 62 1.00 -2.54 16.80
CA ASP A 62 0.86 -3.27 18.06
C ASP A 62 -0.53 -3.91 18.21
N TRP A 63 -1.58 -3.23 17.80
CA TRP A 63 -2.94 -3.76 17.82
C TRP A 63 -3.09 -4.97 16.88
N ASP A 64 -2.55 -4.87 15.67
CA ASP A 64 -2.59 -5.95 14.67
C ASP A 64 -1.85 -7.20 15.19
N ARG A 65 -0.69 -7.02 15.82
CA ARG A 65 0.09 -8.11 16.41
C ARG A 65 -0.64 -8.77 17.57
N GLU A 66 -1.26 -7.96 18.43
CA GLU A 66 -2.04 -8.45 19.56
C GLU A 66 -3.24 -9.26 19.11
N PHE A 67 -3.97 -8.77 18.14
CA PHE A 67 -5.09 -9.49 17.52
C PHE A 67 -4.64 -10.83 16.95
N ALA A 68 -3.56 -10.83 16.16
CA ALA A 68 -3.01 -12.03 15.52
C ALA A 68 -2.55 -13.05 16.57
N ARG A 69 -1.89 -12.61 17.62
CA ARG A 69 -1.46 -13.47 18.72
C ARG A 69 -2.65 -14.11 19.42
N GLY A 70 -3.70 -13.35 19.73
CA GLY A 70 -4.91 -13.85 20.37
C GLY A 70 -5.69 -14.84 19.51
N ALA A 71 -5.63 -14.68 18.19
CA ALA A 71 -6.27 -15.57 17.23
C ALA A 71 -5.39 -16.76 16.78
N GLY A 72 -4.11 -16.79 17.18
CA GLY A 72 -3.18 -17.85 16.79
C GLY A 72 -2.82 -17.82 15.29
N ILE A 73 -2.75 -16.63 14.69
CA ILE A 73 -2.47 -16.45 13.26
C ILE A 73 -1.25 -15.55 13.05
N GLU A 74 -0.61 -15.68 11.87
CA GLU A 74 0.46 -14.79 11.42
C GLU A 74 -0.15 -13.57 10.71
N PRO A 75 0.14 -12.34 11.17
CA PRO A 75 -0.46 -11.14 10.57
C PRO A 75 0.05 -10.85 9.16
N GLY A 76 1.24 -11.33 8.81
CA GLY A 76 1.94 -10.97 7.59
C GLY A 76 2.61 -9.61 7.69
N GLY A 77 2.97 -9.05 6.55
CA GLY A 77 3.66 -7.76 6.44
C GLY A 77 3.98 -7.45 4.98
N GLY A 78 4.97 -6.57 4.76
CA GLY A 78 5.37 -6.21 3.41
C GLY A 78 4.30 -5.45 2.62
N VAL A 79 3.40 -4.77 3.31
CA VAL A 79 2.37 -3.94 2.68
C VAL A 79 2.98 -2.61 2.28
N MET A 80 2.84 -2.24 1.02
CA MET A 80 3.48 -1.07 0.44
C MET A 80 2.53 -0.28 -0.45
N ILE A 81 2.84 0.99 -0.66
CA ILE A 81 2.40 1.75 -1.82
C ILE A 81 3.49 1.58 -2.87
N HIS A 82 3.15 1.17 -4.08
CA HIS A 82 4.13 0.96 -5.15
C HIS A 82 3.58 1.31 -6.53
N GLY A 83 4.49 1.55 -7.46
CA GLY A 83 4.17 1.69 -8.88
C GLY A 83 3.89 0.36 -9.56
N LEU A 84 3.85 0.36 -10.89
CA LEU A 84 3.57 -0.82 -11.70
C LEU A 84 4.80 -1.74 -11.79
N PRO A 85 4.60 -3.04 -12.05
CA PRO A 85 5.71 -3.95 -12.36
C PRO A 85 6.40 -3.52 -13.65
N GLU A 86 7.73 -3.44 -13.63
CA GLU A 86 8.50 -2.90 -14.77
C GLU A 86 8.44 -3.77 -16.02
N ASN A 87 8.25 -5.08 -15.87
CA ASN A 87 8.31 -6.06 -16.96
C ASN A 87 6.95 -6.67 -17.35
N GLU A 88 5.85 -6.09 -16.88
CA GLU A 88 4.50 -6.62 -17.11
C GLU A 88 3.63 -5.56 -17.79
N SER A 89 3.80 -5.38 -19.10
CA SER A 89 3.10 -4.33 -19.87
C SER A 89 1.58 -4.40 -19.79
N TRP A 90 1.01 -5.61 -19.67
CA TRP A 90 -0.43 -5.80 -19.54
C TRP A 90 -1.00 -5.16 -18.28
N VAL A 91 -0.22 -5.05 -17.19
CA VAL A 91 -0.66 -4.40 -15.96
C VAL A 91 -0.82 -2.90 -16.19
N SER A 92 0.06 -2.27 -16.97
CA SER A 92 -0.04 -0.83 -17.24
C SER A 92 -1.29 -0.47 -18.03
N GLU A 93 -1.79 -1.37 -18.88
CA GLU A 93 -3.01 -1.18 -19.67
C GLU A 93 -4.28 -1.44 -18.85
N ALA A 94 -4.25 -2.42 -17.94
CA ALA A 94 -5.40 -2.90 -17.18
C ALA A 94 -5.35 -2.55 -15.68
N HIS A 95 -4.44 -1.69 -15.26
CA HIS A 95 -4.15 -1.40 -13.86
C HIS A 95 -5.40 -1.08 -13.02
N LEU A 96 -6.33 -0.30 -13.54
CA LEU A 96 -7.55 0.08 -12.82
C LEU A 96 -8.78 -0.79 -13.14
N GLU A 97 -8.63 -1.80 -13.99
CA GLU A 97 -9.73 -2.69 -14.35
C GLU A 97 -9.99 -3.78 -13.31
N PHE A 98 -8.97 -4.14 -12.53
CA PHE A 98 -9.09 -5.16 -11.48
C PHE A 98 -8.03 -5.00 -10.37
N ASP A 99 -8.35 -5.51 -9.20
CA ASP A 99 -7.45 -5.50 -8.03
C ASP A 99 -6.44 -6.66 -8.12
N TRP A 100 -5.23 -6.36 -8.58
CA TRP A 100 -4.21 -7.33 -8.96
C TRP A 100 -3.09 -7.53 -7.94
N THR A 101 -3.02 -6.72 -6.89
CA THR A 101 -1.97 -6.83 -5.87
C THR A 101 -2.25 -7.95 -4.87
N ASN A 102 -1.31 -8.20 -3.96
CA ASN A 102 -1.48 -9.13 -2.84
C ASN A 102 -1.92 -8.43 -1.54
N GLY A 103 -2.45 -7.21 -1.63
CA GLY A 103 -2.87 -6.39 -0.50
C GLY A 103 -2.14 -5.05 -0.41
N CYS A 104 -1.14 -4.81 -1.26
CA CYS A 104 -0.50 -3.51 -1.44
C CYS A 104 -1.43 -2.52 -2.13
N ILE A 105 -1.07 -1.25 -2.07
CA ILE A 105 -1.75 -0.16 -2.76
C ILE A 105 -0.93 0.18 -4.00
N ALA A 106 -1.46 -0.06 -5.18
CA ALA A 106 -0.79 0.22 -6.44
C ALA A 106 -1.32 1.49 -7.10
N VAL A 107 -0.39 2.30 -7.59
CA VAL A 107 -0.62 3.50 -8.40
C VAL A 107 0.15 3.36 -9.71
N THR A 108 -0.06 4.27 -10.66
CA THR A 108 0.80 4.30 -11.86
C THR A 108 2.23 4.65 -11.49
N SER A 109 3.19 4.32 -12.34
CA SER A 109 4.61 4.63 -12.09
C SER A 109 4.86 6.13 -12.03
N ASP A 110 4.19 6.93 -12.87
CA ASP A 110 4.30 8.40 -12.82
C ASP A 110 3.72 8.97 -11.52
N GLU A 111 2.59 8.45 -11.07
CA GLU A 111 2.00 8.82 -9.78
C GLU A 111 2.92 8.43 -8.61
N MET A 112 3.57 7.28 -8.70
CA MET A 112 4.53 6.84 -7.68
C MET A 112 5.75 7.77 -7.60
N GLU A 113 6.25 8.27 -8.74
CA GLU A 113 7.30 9.30 -8.76
C GLU A 113 6.86 10.57 -8.05
N GLU A 114 5.64 11.03 -8.29
CA GLU A 114 5.09 12.21 -7.62
C GLU A 114 4.96 12.00 -6.11
N ILE A 115 4.43 10.86 -5.68
CA ILE A 115 4.30 10.50 -4.26
C ILE A 115 5.69 10.43 -3.60
N TRP A 116 6.67 9.84 -4.28
CA TRP A 116 8.04 9.74 -3.82
C TRP A 116 8.67 11.10 -3.48
N GLU A 117 8.41 12.10 -4.32
CA GLU A 117 8.92 13.47 -4.14
C GLU A 117 8.17 14.23 -3.04
N LEU A 118 6.86 14.05 -2.92
CA LEU A 118 6.00 14.83 -2.04
C LEU A 118 5.88 14.29 -0.61
N VAL A 119 6.21 13.01 -0.38
CA VAL A 119 5.99 12.33 0.88
C VAL A 119 7.32 11.95 1.52
N ASP A 120 7.54 12.38 2.75
CA ASP A 120 8.72 12.02 3.53
C ASP A 120 8.50 10.74 4.33
N ASP A 121 9.59 10.05 4.69
CA ASP A 121 9.55 8.93 5.62
C ASP A 121 9.02 9.41 6.98
N GLY A 122 8.16 8.62 7.59
CA GLY A 122 7.46 8.96 8.82
C GLY A 122 6.12 9.66 8.62
N THR A 123 5.69 9.87 7.36
CA THR A 123 4.37 10.46 7.06
C THR A 123 3.25 9.51 7.53
N PRO A 124 2.26 10.04 8.27
CA PRO A 124 1.10 9.24 8.65
C PRO A 124 0.23 8.87 7.45
N ILE A 125 -0.32 7.67 7.48
CA ILE A 125 -1.35 7.20 6.55
C ILE A 125 -2.53 6.65 7.35
N GLU A 126 -3.75 7.05 6.96
CA GLU A 126 -4.98 6.49 7.48
C GLU A 126 -5.69 5.72 6.38
N ILE A 127 -5.93 4.43 6.61
CA ILE A 127 -6.63 3.56 5.68
C ILE A 127 -8.01 3.26 6.24
N ARG A 128 -9.02 3.71 5.54
CA ARG A 128 -10.43 3.59 5.94
C ARG A 128 -11.13 2.49 5.15
N PRO A 129 -12.19 1.87 5.74
CA PRO A 129 -13.04 0.94 5.02
C PRO A 129 -13.64 1.51 3.74
#